data_04d6b257d56331e0cbbe93c23ddd3864
#
_entry.id   04d6b257d56331e0cbbe93c23ddd3864
#
_cell.length_a   1.000
_cell.length_b   1.000
_cell.length_c   1.000
_cell.angle_alpha   90.00
_cell.angle_beta   90.00
_cell.angle_gamma   90.00
#
_symmetry.space_group_name_H-M   'P 1'
#
loop_
_entity.id
_entity.type
_entity.pdbx_description
1 polymer ?
#
loop_
_entity_poly.entity_id
_entity_poly.type
_entity_poly.pdbx_seq_one_letter_code
_entity_poly.pdbx_strand_id
1 'polypeptide(L)'
;IRRVDGWVVVDQTRCIGCGACVNECIYRVPHLSADNDKSYKCNGCTVHKRDIPACAFACPTGALTFRNRLSLLTEAHRRVEAYRRGDFPSATLYGETEFDGMRMLVILKDRPDKYGIPVNPPRLEITRVEQAKDIYALLSAFTLGLSPLKRTAWKISRSMSGLPNRDTIS
;
A
#
# COMPACT_ATOMS: atom_id res chain seq x y z
N ILE A 1 -0.87 -12.37 -0.74
CA ILE A 1 -1.60 -11.28 -0.07
C ILE A 1 -3.02 -11.75 0.20
N ARG A 2 -3.53 -11.51 1.41
CA ARG A 2 -4.90 -11.85 1.84
C ARG A 2 -5.48 -10.76 2.72
N ARG A 3 -6.80 -10.78 2.92
CA ARG A 3 -7.47 -9.92 3.91
C ARG A 3 -7.68 -10.68 5.22
N VAL A 4 -7.37 -10.03 6.35
CA VAL A 4 -7.62 -10.52 7.71
C VAL A 4 -8.24 -9.37 8.49
N ASP A 5 -9.46 -9.54 8.98
CA ASP A 5 -10.22 -8.51 9.70
C ASP A 5 -10.24 -7.16 8.96
N GLY A 6 -10.36 -7.24 7.64
CA GLY A 6 -10.33 -6.11 6.74
C GLY A 6 -8.93 -5.53 6.46
N TRP A 7 -7.87 -5.95 7.12
CA TRP A 7 -6.50 -5.57 6.79
C TRP A 7 -5.96 -6.41 5.64
N VAL A 8 -5.21 -5.75 4.76
CA VAL A 8 -4.46 -6.44 3.71
C VAL A 8 -3.12 -6.87 4.31
N VAL A 9 -2.86 -8.16 4.38
CA VAL A 9 -1.63 -8.72 4.96
C VAL A 9 -0.87 -9.57 3.94
N VAL A 10 0.45 -9.63 4.09
CA VAL A 10 1.30 -10.55 3.32
C VAL A 10 1.44 -11.82 4.12
N ASP A 11 1.02 -12.95 3.54
CA ASP A 11 1.23 -14.26 4.13
C ASP A 11 2.68 -14.69 3.90
N GLN A 12 3.46 -14.71 4.97
CA GLN A 12 4.90 -14.99 4.92
C GLN A 12 5.22 -16.44 4.54
N THR A 13 4.28 -17.38 4.77
CA THR A 13 4.48 -18.78 4.38
C THR A 13 4.31 -18.98 2.87
N ARG A 14 3.48 -18.14 2.25
CA ARG A 14 3.16 -18.21 0.81
C ARG A 14 3.91 -17.17 -0.02
N CYS A 15 4.60 -16.23 0.60
CA CYS A 15 5.36 -15.20 -0.10
C CYS A 15 6.60 -15.81 -0.74
N ILE A 16 6.73 -15.67 -2.06
CA ILE A 16 7.88 -16.14 -2.85
C ILE A 16 8.87 -15.01 -3.16
N GLY A 17 8.64 -13.79 -2.68
CA GLY A 17 9.53 -12.65 -2.91
C GLY A 17 9.60 -12.15 -4.36
N CYS A 18 8.56 -12.36 -5.17
CA CYS A 18 8.57 -11.96 -6.59
C CYS A 18 8.60 -10.44 -6.82
N GLY A 19 8.38 -9.62 -5.79
CA GLY A 19 8.42 -8.15 -5.87
C GLY A 19 7.18 -7.51 -6.53
N ALA A 20 6.24 -8.25 -7.07
CA ALA A 20 5.08 -7.70 -7.78
C ALA A 20 4.30 -6.68 -6.94
N CYS A 21 4.00 -7.01 -5.68
CA CYS A 21 3.28 -6.10 -4.77
C CYS A 21 4.04 -4.81 -4.45
N VAL A 22 5.37 -4.85 -4.48
CA VAL A 22 6.24 -3.68 -4.27
C VAL A 22 6.21 -2.77 -5.48
N ASN A 23 6.22 -3.37 -6.66
CA ASN A 23 6.30 -2.65 -7.93
C ASN A 23 4.96 -2.01 -8.32
N GLU A 24 3.85 -2.71 -8.05
CA GLU A 24 2.51 -2.25 -8.42
C GLU A 24 1.90 -1.30 -7.37
N CYS A 25 2.51 -1.14 -6.20
CA CYS A 25 1.97 -0.27 -5.17
C CYS A 25 2.28 1.20 -5.47
N ILE A 26 1.27 1.97 -5.84
CA ILE A 26 1.39 3.41 -6.10
C ILE A 26 1.89 4.21 -4.90
N TYR A 27 1.62 3.72 -3.68
CA TYR A 27 2.10 4.33 -2.42
C TYR A 27 3.48 3.81 -1.99
N ARG A 28 4.06 2.82 -2.69
CA ARG A 28 5.34 2.17 -2.37
C ARG A 28 5.40 1.62 -0.93
N VAL A 29 4.25 1.20 -0.38
CA VAL A 29 4.15 0.70 1.00
C VAL A 29 4.80 -0.67 1.21
N PRO A 30 4.60 -1.69 0.35
CA PRO A 30 5.30 -2.95 0.48
C PRO A 30 6.79 -2.80 0.18
N HIS A 31 7.63 -3.51 0.92
CA HIS A 31 9.07 -3.61 0.67
C HIS A 31 9.53 -5.06 0.80
N LEU A 32 10.63 -5.40 0.15
CA LEU A 32 11.28 -6.71 0.34
C LEU A 32 12.27 -6.59 1.48
N SER A 33 12.28 -7.59 2.37
CA SER A 33 13.31 -7.72 3.39
C SER A 33 14.63 -8.20 2.76
N ALA A 34 15.74 -7.62 3.19
CA ALA A 34 17.07 -8.06 2.77
C ALA A 34 17.41 -9.48 3.29
N ASP A 35 16.82 -9.87 4.43
CA ASP A 35 17.18 -11.14 5.10
C ASP A 35 16.60 -12.37 4.40
N ASN A 36 15.40 -12.26 3.81
CA ASN A 36 14.69 -13.44 3.29
C ASN A 36 13.95 -13.17 1.96
N ASP A 37 14.19 -12.04 1.33
CA ASP A 37 13.54 -11.60 0.08
C ASP A 37 12.00 -11.59 0.11
N LYS A 38 11.38 -11.70 1.28
CA LYS A 38 9.92 -11.67 1.39
C LYS A 38 9.39 -10.26 1.51
N SER A 39 8.17 -10.07 1.03
CA SER A 39 7.50 -8.77 1.11
C SER A 39 6.93 -8.52 2.49
N TYR A 40 7.14 -7.32 2.99
CA TYR A 40 6.60 -6.82 4.25
C TYR A 40 5.84 -5.52 4.04
N LYS A 41 4.81 -5.31 4.83
CA LYS A 41 4.11 -4.04 4.99
C LYS A 41 3.33 -4.02 6.30
N CYS A 42 2.82 -2.87 6.69
CA CYS A 42 1.95 -2.74 7.85
C CYS A 42 0.77 -3.72 7.75
N ASN A 43 0.54 -4.50 8.78
CA ASN A 43 -0.54 -5.47 8.92
C ASN A 43 -1.62 -5.04 9.93
N GLY A 44 -1.56 -3.80 10.44
CA GLY A 44 -2.48 -3.31 11.45
C GLY A 44 -2.34 -3.99 12.82
N CYS A 45 -1.20 -4.63 13.09
CA CYS A 45 -0.96 -5.42 14.30
C CYS A 45 -1.95 -6.60 14.50
N THR A 46 -2.56 -7.09 13.43
CA THR A 46 -3.53 -8.20 13.48
C THR A 46 -2.96 -9.48 14.09
N VAL A 47 -1.65 -9.71 13.94
CA VAL A 47 -0.95 -10.88 14.51
C VAL A 47 -0.92 -10.82 16.05
N HIS A 48 -0.90 -9.62 16.61
CA HIS A 48 -0.78 -9.42 18.06
C HIS A 48 -2.12 -9.25 18.76
N LYS A 49 -3.24 -9.32 18.03
CA LYS A 49 -4.63 -9.18 18.55
C LYS A 49 -4.78 -8.00 19.52
N ARG A 50 -4.14 -6.87 19.22
CA ARG A 50 -4.23 -5.67 20.04
C ARG A 50 -5.42 -4.83 19.59
N ASP A 51 -6.15 -4.28 20.54
CA ASP A 51 -7.26 -3.35 20.28
C ASP A 51 -6.76 -2.07 19.62
N ILE A 52 -5.55 -1.62 19.98
CA ILE A 52 -4.90 -0.44 19.42
C ILE A 52 -3.55 -0.86 18.80
N PRO A 53 -3.27 -0.48 17.54
CA PRO A 53 -1.98 -0.72 16.92
C PRO A 53 -0.83 -0.09 17.72
N ALA A 54 0.32 -0.78 17.75
CA ALA A 54 1.48 -0.37 18.56
C ALA A 54 1.96 1.05 18.24
N CYS A 55 1.92 1.47 16.98
CA CYS A 55 2.32 2.82 16.56
C CYS A 55 1.39 3.91 17.13
N ALA A 56 0.08 3.67 17.19
CA ALA A 56 -0.86 4.60 17.78
C ALA A 56 -0.76 4.61 19.32
N PHE A 57 -0.54 3.44 19.92
CA PHE A 57 -0.34 3.32 21.36
C PHE A 57 0.92 4.06 21.84
N ALA A 58 2.01 3.93 21.10
CA ALA A 58 3.31 4.52 21.44
C ALA A 58 3.46 5.99 21.00
N CYS A 59 2.49 6.59 20.34
CA CYS A 59 2.59 7.96 19.83
C CYS A 59 2.38 9.00 20.95
N PRO A 60 3.44 9.68 21.44
CA PRO A 60 3.31 10.58 22.61
C PRO A 60 2.56 11.86 22.27
N THR A 61 2.57 12.26 20.99
CA THR A 61 1.90 13.49 20.53
C THR A 61 0.45 13.28 20.13
N GLY A 62 -0.03 12.01 20.08
CA GLY A 62 -1.34 11.68 19.54
C GLY A 62 -1.51 11.96 18.04
N ALA A 63 -0.40 12.13 17.30
CA ALA A 63 -0.45 12.31 15.86
C ALA A 63 -0.98 11.07 15.15
N LEU A 64 -0.68 9.88 15.68
CA LEU A 64 -1.25 8.61 15.24
C LEU A 64 -2.38 8.22 16.18
N THR A 65 -3.59 8.13 15.66
CA THR A 65 -4.78 7.74 16.42
C THR A 65 -5.47 6.56 15.76
N PHE A 66 -6.07 5.70 16.56
CA PHE A 66 -6.81 4.54 16.10
C PHE A 66 -8.16 4.47 16.82
N ARG A 67 -9.24 4.56 16.06
CA ARG A 67 -10.64 4.48 16.55
C ARG A 67 -11.55 3.98 15.43
N ASN A 68 -12.86 3.90 15.69
CA ASN A 68 -13.81 3.65 14.62
C ASN A 68 -13.80 4.78 13.58
N ARG A 69 -14.13 4.46 12.34
CA ARG A 69 -14.01 5.41 11.21
C ARG A 69 -14.83 6.69 11.42
N LEU A 70 -16.06 6.57 11.94
CA LEU A 70 -16.94 7.72 12.09
C LEU A 70 -16.36 8.74 13.07
N SER A 71 -15.91 8.30 14.26
CA SER A 71 -15.28 9.20 15.22
C SER A 71 -13.96 9.79 14.72
N LEU A 72 -13.18 9.02 13.92
CA LEU A 72 -11.97 9.56 13.28
C LEU A 72 -12.28 10.63 12.25
N LEU A 73 -13.31 10.46 11.43
CA LEU A 73 -13.74 11.47 10.45
C LEU A 73 -14.17 12.76 11.14
N THR A 74 -15.01 12.66 12.16
CA THR A 74 -15.44 13.83 12.94
C THR A 74 -14.26 14.60 13.53
N GLU A 75 -13.32 13.89 14.14
CA GLU A 75 -12.12 14.51 14.72
C GLU A 75 -11.19 15.08 13.64
N ALA A 76 -11.03 14.38 12.51
CA ALA A 76 -10.20 14.83 11.40
C ALA A 76 -10.74 16.11 10.79
N HIS A 77 -12.04 16.21 10.53
CA HIS A 77 -12.66 17.44 10.04
C HIS A 77 -12.47 18.59 11.02
N ARG A 78 -12.68 18.37 12.31
CA ARG A 78 -12.45 19.38 13.33
C ARG A 78 -11.01 19.90 13.32
N ARG A 79 -10.03 19.02 13.18
CA ARG A 79 -8.60 19.38 13.11
C ARG A 79 -8.26 20.13 11.83
N VAL A 80 -8.78 19.69 10.68
CA VAL A 80 -8.59 20.37 9.39
C VAL A 80 -9.13 21.78 9.45
N GLU A 81 -10.33 21.97 10.01
CA GLU A 81 -10.91 23.30 10.17
C GLU A 81 -10.09 24.21 11.13
N ALA A 82 -9.51 23.63 12.18
CA ALA A 82 -8.61 24.36 13.06
C ALA A 82 -7.33 24.80 12.31
N TYR A 83 -6.75 23.94 11.49
CA TYR A 83 -5.60 24.29 10.64
C TYR A 83 -5.93 25.37 9.61
N ARG A 84 -7.10 25.30 8.97
CA ARG A 84 -7.55 26.27 7.96
C ARG A 84 -7.76 27.67 8.55
N ARG A 85 -8.24 27.74 9.79
CA ARG A 85 -8.40 29.02 10.51
C ARG A 85 -7.07 29.61 11.00
N GLY A 86 -6.02 28.78 11.10
CA GLY A 86 -4.68 29.22 11.45
C GLY A 86 -3.78 29.40 10.22
N ASP A 87 -2.58 28.85 10.32
CA ASP A 87 -1.51 29.10 9.35
C ASP A 87 -1.60 28.25 8.07
N PHE A 88 -2.60 27.36 7.95
CA PHE A 88 -2.70 26.38 6.84
C PHE A 88 -4.05 26.41 6.14
N PRO A 89 -4.37 27.48 5.38
CA PRO A 89 -5.68 27.64 4.74
C PRO A 89 -5.98 26.55 3.71
N SER A 90 -4.95 25.91 3.15
CA SER A 90 -5.07 24.81 2.17
C SER A 90 -5.10 23.42 2.82
N ALA A 91 -5.22 23.32 4.15
CA ALA A 91 -5.26 22.04 4.85
C ALA A 91 -6.40 21.14 4.33
N THR A 92 -6.10 19.87 4.11
CA THR A 92 -7.06 18.91 3.56
C THR A 92 -7.05 17.59 4.33
N LEU A 93 -8.16 16.87 4.30
CA LEU A 93 -8.26 15.49 4.73
C LEU A 93 -8.11 14.59 3.52
N TYR A 94 -7.14 13.70 3.55
CA TYR A 94 -6.88 12.71 2.51
C TYR A 94 -7.25 11.30 2.99
N GLY A 95 -7.87 10.52 2.14
CA GLY A 95 -8.28 9.13 2.42
C GLY A 95 -9.76 8.99 2.81
N GLU A 96 -10.52 10.09 2.83
CA GLU A 96 -11.96 10.05 3.08
C GLU A 96 -12.72 9.55 1.85
N THR A 97 -12.48 10.18 0.70
CA THR A 97 -13.15 9.91 -0.57
C THR A 97 -12.23 9.23 -1.59
N GLU A 98 -10.92 9.42 -1.47
CA GLU A 98 -9.97 8.82 -2.38
C GLU A 98 -10.08 7.29 -2.32
N PHE A 99 -10.08 6.66 -3.48
CA PHE A 99 -10.17 5.18 -3.63
C PHE A 99 -11.42 4.57 -2.97
N ASP A 100 -12.54 5.25 -3.02
CA ASP A 100 -13.80 4.85 -2.37
C ASP A 100 -13.66 4.75 -0.83
N GLY A 101 -12.73 5.51 -0.26
CA GLY A 101 -12.45 5.58 1.16
C GLY A 101 -11.31 4.67 1.63
N MET A 102 -10.23 5.29 2.03
CA MET A 102 -9.06 4.58 2.56
C MET A 102 -9.24 4.20 4.04
N ARG A 103 -8.52 3.17 4.47
CA ARG A 103 -8.46 2.81 5.90
C ARG A 103 -7.60 3.77 6.73
N MET A 104 -6.68 4.46 6.10
CA MET A 104 -5.85 5.48 6.72
C MET A 104 -6.37 6.84 6.27
N LEU A 105 -6.63 7.70 7.24
CA LEU A 105 -6.96 9.10 7.03
C LEU A 105 -5.72 9.92 7.37
N VAL A 106 -5.38 10.87 6.52
CA VAL A 106 -4.19 11.71 6.69
C VAL A 106 -4.61 13.18 6.62
N ILE A 107 -4.30 13.93 7.68
CA ILE A 107 -4.48 15.38 7.67
C ILE A 107 -3.22 16.00 7.06
N LEU A 108 -3.39 16.68 5.96
CA LEU A 108 -2.33 17.39 5.25
C LEU A 108 -2.46 18.88 5.51
N LYS A 109 -1.36 19.57 5.73
CA LYS A 109 -1.33 21.04 5.90
C LYS A 109 -1.50 21.80 4.59
N ASP A 110 -1.40 21.08 3.46
CA ASP A 110 -1.56 21.60 2.12
C ASP A 110 -2.25 20.55 1.23
N ARG A 111 -2.37 20.83 -0.07
CA ARG A 111 -2.97 19.93 -1.06
C ARG A 111 -2.12 18.66 -1.25
N PRO A 112 -2.73 17.52 -1.56
CA PRO A 112 -2.04 16.23 -1.72
C PRO A 112 -0.93 16.23 -2.77
N ASP A 113 -1.09 17.01 -3.85
CA ASP A 113 -0.11 17.12 -4.94
C ASP A 113 1.26 17.62 -4.46
N LYS A 114 1.30 18.49 -3.44
CA LYS A 114 2.55 18.99 -2.85
C LYS A 114 3.32 17.91 -2.06
N TYR A 115 2.65 16.84 -1.68
CA TYR A 115 3.26 15.71 -0.96
C TYR A 115 3.59 14.53 -1.88
N GLY A 116 3.39 14.68 -3.20
CA GLY A 116 3.56 13.58 -4.14
C GLY A 116 2.61 12.39 -3.91
N ILE A 117 1.48 12.65 -3.23
CA ILE A 117 0.48 11.63 -2.93
C ILE A 117 -0.49 11.53 -4.11
N PRO A 118 -0.77 10.33 -4.62
CA PRO A 118 -1.67 10.16 -5.76
C PRO A 118 -3.10 10.62 -5.43
N VAL A 119 -3.60 11.56 -6.25
CA VAL A 119 -4.98 12.06 -6.17
C VAL A 119 -5.78 11.41 -7.26
N ASN A 120 -6.45 10.40 -7.25
CA ASN A 120 -7.12 9.66 -8.33
C ASN A 120 -6.14 8.92 -9.25
N PRO A 121 -5.41 7.93 -8.73
CA PRO A 121 -4.63 7.08 -9.60
C PRO A 121 -5.56 6.38 -10.60
N PRO A 122 -5.08 6.13 -11.82
CA PRO A 122 -5.85 5.38 -12.79
C PRO A 122 -6.29 4.06 -12.16
N ARG A 123 -7.59 3.74 -12.23
CA ARG A 123 -8.06 2.40 -11.93
C ARG A 123 -7.21 1.45 -12.76
N LEU A 124 -6.47 0.57 -12.10
CA LEU A 124 -5.81 -0.52 -12.80
C LEU A 124 -6.92 -1.27 -13.54
N GLU A 125 -6.93 -1.13 -14.86
CA GLU A 125 -7.87 -1.90 -15.67
C GLU A 125 -7.67 -3.37 -15.34
N ILE A 126 -8.70 -4.01 -14.88
CA ILE A 126 -8.72 -5.44 -14.47
C ILE A 126 -8.17 -6.33 -15.60
N THR A 127 -8.34 -5.89 -16.86
CA THR A 127 -7.77 -6.50 -18.07
C THR A 127 -6.26 -6.74 -18.00
N ARG A 128 -5.47 -5.82 -17.42
CA ARG A 128 -4.01 -6.06 -17.29
C ARG A 128 -3.68 -7.10 -16.23
N VAL A 129 -4.48 -7.19 -15.18
CA VAL A 129 -4.30 -8.20 -14.13
C VAL A 129 -4.75 -9.58 -14.63
N GLU A 130 -5.79 -9.65 -15.44
CA GLU A 130 -6.25 -10.90 -16.06
C GLU A 130 -5.29 -11.39 -17.12
N GLN A 131 -4.82 -10.52 -18.02
CA GLN A 131 -3.78 -10.86 -19.00
C GLN A 131 -2.48 -11.34 -18.32
N ALA A 132 -2.08 -10.71 -17.21
CA ALA A 132 -0.93 -11.19 -16.44
C ALA A 132 -1.19 -12.55 -15.79
N LYS A 133 -2.41 -12.86 -15.35
CA LYS A 133 -2.78 -14.19 -14.83
C LYS A 133 -2.75 -15.25 -15.92
N ASP A 134 -3.22 -14.93 -17.12
CA ASP A 134 -3.24 -15.87 -18.25
C ASP A 134 -1.81 -16.17 -18.74
N ILE A 135 -0.97 -15.15 -18.85
CA ILE A 135 0.46 -15.31 -19.14
C ILE A 135 1.16 -16.13 -18.04
N TYR A 136 0.83 -15.86 -16.77
CA TYR A 136 1.38 -16.61 -15.64
C TYR A 136 0.89 -18.05 -15.60
N ALA A 137 -0.36 -18.31 -15.95
CA ALA A 137 -0.93 -19.65 -16.07
C ALA A 137 -0.27 -20.45 -17.21
N LEU A 138 -0.07 -19.83 -18.36
CA LEU A 138 0.63 -20.42 -19.50
C LEU A 138 2.10 -20.73 -19.18
N LEU A 139 2.82 -19.78 -18.59
CA LEU A 139 4.23 -19.96 -18.17
C LEU A 139 4.37 -21.00 -17.05
N SER A 140 3.40 -21.08 -16.12
CA SER A 140 3.42 -22.07 -15.05
C SER A 140 3.11 -23.48 -15.53
N ALA A 141 2.28 -23.63 -16.54
CA ALA A 141 2.02 -24.91 -17.19
C ALA A 141 3.28 -25.44 -17.93
N PHE A 142 4.06 -24.53 -18.54
CA PHE A 142 5.29 -24.88 -19.27
C PHE A 142 6.48 -25.22 -18.36
N THR A 143 6.56 -24.67 -17.14
CA THR A 143 7.74 -24.79 -16.27
C THR A 143 7.63 -25.84 -15.16
N LEU A 144 6.63 -26.73 -15.22
CA LEU A 144 6.50 -27.89 -14.30
C LEU A 144 6.78 -27.55 -12.81
N GLY A 145 6.38 -26.38 -12.35
CA GLY A 145 6.35 -26.06 -10.93
C GLY A 145 7.67 -25.60 -10.28
N LEU A 146 8.74 -25.38 -11.02
CA LEU A 146 10.03 -24.92 -10.45
C LEU A 146 9.98 -23.45 -9.99
N SER A 147 10.03 -23.22 -8.69
CA SER A 147 9.90 -21.89 -8.08
C SER A 147 10.98 -20.87 -8.51
N PRO A 148 12.23 -21.22 -8.79
CA PRO A 148 13.24 -20.26 -9.29
C PRO A 148 12.95 -19.74 -10.68
N LEU A 149 12.40 -20.57 -11.57
CA LEU A 149 12.03 -20.18 -12.92
C LEU A 149 10.88 -19.16 -12.96
N LYS A 150 9.96 -19.20 -11.98
CA LYS A 150 8.89 -18.21 -11.83
C LYS A 150 9.43 -16.80 -11.54
N ARG A 151 10.50 -16.70 -10.73
CA ARG A 151 11.17 -15.41 -10.43
C ARG A 151 11.87 -14.84 -11.67
N THR A 152 12.51 -15.70 -12.46
CA THR A 152 13.25 -15.28 -13.66
C THR A 152 12.29 -14.86 -14.77
N ALA A 153 11.23 -15.60 -15.01
CA ALA A 153 10.22 -15.27 -16.02
C ALA A 153 9.52 -13.93 -15.72
N TRP A 154 9.23 -13.65 -14.44
CA TRP A 154 8.70 -12.35 -14.02
C TRP A 154 9.67 -11.21 -14.26
N LYS A 155 10.95 -11.39 -13.94
CA LYS A 155 12.00 -10.37 -14.18
C LYS A 155 12.17 -10.07 -15.67
N ILE A 156 12.14 -11.10 -16.52
CA ILE A 156 12.26 -10.97 -17.97
C ILE A 156 11.04 -10.26 -18.57
N SER A 157 9.83 -10.66 -18.18
CA SER A 157 8.59 -10.01 -18.65
C SER A 157 8.57 -8.52 -18.34
N ARG A 158 9.11 -8.13 -17.19
CA ARG A 158 9.18 -6.73 -16.79
C ARG A 158 10.24 -5.93 -17.55
N SER A 159 11.39 -6.53 -17.86
CA SER A 159 12.42 -5.90 -18.70
C SER A 159 11.87 -5.59 -20.11
N MET A 160 10.97 -6.43 -20.62
CA MET A 160 10.34 -6.23 -21.92
C MET A 160 9.18 -5.21 -21.90
N SER A 161 8.60 -4.89 -20.73
CA SER A 161 7.49 -3.92 -20.60
C SER A 161 7.94 -2.46 -20.49
N GLY A 162 9.23 -2.17 -20.53
CA GLY A 162 9.76 -0.80 -20.53
C GLY A 162 9.53 0.01 -19.22
N LEU A 163 9.16 -0.65 -18.12
CA LEU A 163 8.97 0.01 -16.84
C LEU A 163 10.33 0.35 -16.21
N PRO A 164 10.52 1.59 -15.72
CA PRO A 164 11.81 2.04 -15.20
C PRO A 164 12.29 1.21 -14.02
N ASN A 165 13.57 0.85 -14.03
CA ASN A 165 14.20 0.14 -12.93
C ASN A 165 14.32 1.08 -11.70
N ARG A 166 14.16 0.52 -10.52
CA ARG A 166 14.09 1.27 -9.25
C ARG A 166 15.39 1.97 -8.87
N ASP A 167 16.50 1.52 -9.44
CA ASP A 167 17.84 1.97 -9.07
C ASP A 167 18.27 3.29 -9.78
N THR A 168 17.39 3.85 -10.63
CA THR A 168 17.67 5.07 -11.39
C THR A 168 16.97 6.33 -10.90
N ILE A 169 16.31 6.25 -9.73
CA ILE A 169 15.68 7.44 -9.12
C ILE A 169 16.35 7.68 -7.76
N SER A 170 17.45 8.42 -7.79
CA SER A 170 18.06 9.07 -6.63
C SER A 170 17.32 10.36 -6.28
#